data_d74f66c49b6344bba2e9f57290056207
#
_entry.id   d74f66c49b6344bba2e9f57290056207
#
_cell.length_a   1.000
_cell.length_b   1.000
_cell.length_c   1.000
_cell.angle_alpha   90.00
_cell.angle_beta   90.00
_cell.angle_gamma   90.00
#
_symmetry.space_group_name_H-M   'P 1'
#
loop_
_entity.id
_entity.type
_entity.pdbx_description
1 polymer ?
#
loop_
_entity_poly.entity_id
_entity_poly.type
_entity_poly.pdbx_seq_one_letter_code
_entity_poly.pdbx_strand_id
1 'polypeptide(L)'
;MTPRAGATALALAAALLSATEGCGPRPAAPPPGPPPVPLHLAPACDLAPAAGLEWIIDARPRAIAEVPDLIPVLAVLVPEARFAAFAAAHGGVDVRQIAELCVAKYKEARLTIARTALDPARVERAFADRATHAGGRSIDVVNPPVVRVWGEVHGEAQQLLLFGREAALLEQGRAGPARAAEAFALGKLRRASPALRGSPLSNVAEILGEAPVRAFAPGPFEGDSAHGLGGLMRASSAVAASARFAGPPAKIAVRLVLTGAWGKSAHAAASRLAAAVHVLSESPFGRLLGVDRPVVAPLVTGSDDALVMEATFDGAALARGLHDALDAEVTDIIGGPARAPR
;
A
#
# COMPACT_ATOMS: atom_id res chain seq x y z
N MET A 1 -24.91 1.61 80.09
CA MET A 1 -25.56 2.91 80.38
C MET A 1 -24.99 3.95 79.42
N THR A 2 -25.89 4.48 78.60
CA THR A 2 -25.76 5.60 77.71
C THR A 2 -25.22 6.89 78.30
N PRO A 3 -24.84 7.99 77.59
CA PRO A 3 -25.57 8.44 76.40
C PRO A 3 -24.73 8.92 75.20
N ARG A 4 -25.42 8.85 74.08
CA ARG A 4 -25.23 9.65 72.81
C ARG A 4 -25.55 11.14 73.11
N ALA A 5 -24.60 12.04 72.77
CA ALA A 5 -24.88 13.43 72.43
C ALA A 5 -23.62 14.02 71.79
N GLY A 6 -23.61 14.26 70.54
CA GLY A 6 -22.47 14.87 69.84
C GLY A 6 -22.51 14.88 68.27
N ALA A 7 -23.61 14.37 67.66
CA ALA A 7 -23.61 14.20 66.22
C ALA A 7 -24.49 15.22 65.40
N THR A 8 -25.10 16.20 66.07
CA THR A 8 -26.07 17.12 65.42
C THR A 8 -25.54 18.56 65.21
N ALA A 9 -24.37 18.90 65.70
CA ALA A 9 -23.82 20.24 65.55
C ALA A 9 -22.88 20.42 64.33
N LEU A 10 -22.42 19.34 63.69
CA LEU A 10 -21.52 19.42 62.53
C LEU A 10 -22.24 19.49 61.15
N ALA A 11 -23.53 19.17 61.13
CA ALA A 11 -24.29 19.18 59.85
C ALA A 11 -24.80 20.56 59.43
N LEU A 12 -24.84 21.56 60.34
CA LEU A 12 -25.33 22.91 60.01
C LEU A 12 -24.21 23.88 59.55
N ALA A 13 -22.94 23.56 59.80
CA ALA A 13 -21.81 24.38 59.35
C ALA A 13 -21.38 24.08 57.92
N ALA A 14 -21.71 22.90 57.38
CA ALA A 14 -21.37 22.54 55.98
C ALA A 14 -22.34 23.10 54.94
N ALA A 15 -23.55 23.53 55.33
CA ALA A 15 -24.57 24.05 54.42
C ALA A 15 -24.45 25.56 54.12
N LEU A 16 -23.63 26.29 54.85
CA LEU A 16 -23.43 27.74 54.69
C LEU A 16 -22.19 28.14 53.87
N LEU A 17 -21.35 27.20 53.48
CA LEU A 17 -20.14 27.43 52.66
C LEU A 17 -20.34 27.20 51.14
N SER A 18 -21.54 26.79 50.71
CA SER A 18 -21.82 26.49 49.31
C SER A 18 -22.51 27.62 48.50
N ALA A 19 -22.66 28.79 49.08
CA ALA A 19 -23.44 29.88 48.46
C ALA A 19 -22.61 31.11 48.04
N THR A 20 -21.30 30.96 47.85
CA THR A 20 -20.50 32.00 47.17
C THR A 20 -19.96 31.46 45.84
N GLU A 21 -20.84 31.02 44.94
CA GLU A 21 -20.52 31.02 43.54
C GLU A 21 -20.44 32.49 43.10
N GLY A 22 -19.23 33.06 43.22
CA GLY A 22 -18.93 34.38 42.75
C GLY A 22 -19.25 34.48 41.25
N CYS A 23 -20.08 35.42 40.85
CA CYS A 23 -20.20 35.94 39.51
C CYS A 23 -18.85 36.55 39.05
N GLY A 24 -17.80 35.72 38.94
CA GLY A 24 -16.61 36.07 38.22
C GLY A 24 -16.92 36.04 36.72
N PRO A 25 -16.41 36.97 35.92
CA PRO A 25 -16.58 36.91 34.48
C PRO A 25 -16.10 35.54 34.00
N ARG A 26 -17.02 34.78 33.36
CA ARG A 26 -16.70 33.49 32.76
C ARG A 26 -15.48 33.70 31.85
N PRO A 27 -14.37 32.95 32.02
CA PRO A 27 -13.23 33.12 31.13
C PRO A 27 -13.70 33.03 29.71
N ALA A 28 -13.36 34.07 28.92
CA ALA A 28 -13.75 34.11 27.51
C ALA A 28 -13.30 32.81 26.85
N ALA A 29 -14.20 32.17 26.11
CA ALA A 29 -13.83 30.99 25.35
C ALA A 29 -12.59 31.31 24.49
N PRO A 30 -11.56 30.48 24.48
CA PRO A 30 -10.38 30.72 23.67
C PRO A 30 -10.84 30.99 22.24
N PRO A 31 -10.21 31.97 21.54
CA PRO A 31 -10.59 32.26 20.18
C PRO A 31 -10.57 30.99 19.35
N PRO A 32 -11.52 30.80 18.41
CA PRO A 32 -11.52 29.63 17.54
C PRO A 32 -10.17 29.52 16.87
N GLY A 33 -9.54 28.35 16.98
CA GLY A 33 -8.25 28.07 16.33
C GLY A 33 -8.36 28.28 14.81
N PRO A 34 -7.24 28.46 14.11
CA PRO A 34 -7.26 28.58 12.66
C PRO A 34 -7.99 27.37 12.05
N PRO A 35 -8.74 27.56 10.94
CA PRO A 35 -9.47 26.48 10.31
C PRO A 35 -8.48 25.36 9.92
N PRO A 36 -8.90 24.09 10.02
CA PRO A 36 -8.04 22.96 9.67
C PRO A 36 -7.61 23.05 8.21
N VAL A 37 -6.33 22.78 7.97
CA VAL A 37 -5.77 22.75 6.61
C VAL A 37 -6.45 21.62 5.83
N PRO A 38 -7.00 21.87 4.63
CA PRO A 38 -7.62 20.84 3.82
C PRO A 38 -6.58 19.79 3.40
N LEU A 39 -6.97 18.51 3.45
CA LEU A 39 -6.13 17.39 3.04
C LEU A 39 -6.46 16.97 1.60
N HIS A 40 -5.42 16.70 0.82
CA HIS A 40 -5.51 16.20 -0.56
C HIS A 40 -5.01 14.76 -0.59
N LEU A 41 -5.91 13.79 -0.36
CA LEU A 41 -5.56 12.38 -0.11
C LEU A 41 -5.89 11.44 -1.29
N ALA A 42 -6.54 11.93 -2.34
CA ALA A 42 -6.97 11.10 -3.48
C ALA A 42 -6.37 11.61 -4.79
N PRO A 43 -5.95 10.69 -5.68
CA PRO A 43 -5.72 9.26 -5.47
C PRO A 43 -4.55 8.96 -4.51
N ALA A 44 -4.57 7.80 -3.85
CA ALA A 44 -3.53 7.44 -2.86
C ALA A 44 -2.10 7.45 -3.45
N CYS A 45 -1.92 6.95 -4.67
CA CYS A 45 -0.63 6.93 -5.34
C CYS A 45 -0.12 8.30 -5.81
N ASP A 46 -0.97 9.33 -5.84
CA ASP A 46 -0.54 10.71 -6.08
C ASP A 46 0.23 11.30 -4.89
N LEU A 47 0.17 10.65 -3.73
CA LEU A 47 0.99 11.03 -2.57
C LEU A 47 2.41 10.46 -2.65
N ALA A 48 2.68 9.48 -3.52
CA ALA A 48 4.01 8.91 -3.71
C ALA A 48 4.86 9.84 -4.61
N PRO A 49 6.05 10.30 -4.17
CA PRO A 49 6.92 11.13 -4.99
C PRO A 49 7.58 10.32 -6.12
N ALA A 50 7.79 10.96 -7.27
CA ALA A 50 8.47 10.34 -8.41
C ALA A 50 9.98 10.15 -8.18
N ALA A 51 10.61 11.02 -7.40
CA ALA A 51 12.05 11.02 -7.21
C ALA A 51 12.56 9.76 -6.49
N GLY A 52 13.44 9.02 -7.14
CA GLY A 52 14.03 7.79 -6.59
C GLY A 52 13.11 6.58 -6.56
N LEU A 53 11.95 6.66 -7.24
CA LEU A 53 11.01 5.55 -7.34
C LEU A 53 11.60 4.42 -8.19
N GLU A 54 11.56 3.20 -7.69
CA GLU A 54 11.92 1.98 -8.42
C GLU A 54 10.68 1.30 -9.01
N TRP A 55 9.61 1.18 -8.24
CA TRP A 55 8.32 0.71 -8.71
C TRP A 55 7.19 1.17 -7.77
N ILE A 56 5.96 1.15 -8.29
CA ILE A 56 4.75 1.50 -7.56
C ILE A 56 3.60 0.57 -7.94
N ILE A 57 2.83 0.15 -6.96
CA ILE A 57 1.60 -0.63 -7.11
C ILE A 57 0.43 0.22 -6.63
N ASP A 58 -0.58 0.33 -7.46
CA ASP A 58 -1.88 0.94 -7.18
C ASP A 58 -2.94 -0.16 -7.16
N ALA A 59 -3.62 -0.33 -6.03
CA ALA A 59 -4.61 -1.37 -5.85
C ALA A 59 -5.89 -0.83 -5.19
N ARG A 60 -7.01 -1.47 -5.50
CA ARG A 60 -8.33 -1.20 -4.91
C ARG A 60 -8.86 -2.45 -4.20
N PRO A 61 -8.32 -2.80 -3.01
CA PRO A 61 -8.63 -4.05 -2.33
C PRO A 61 -10.12 -4.26 -2.08
N ARG A 62 -10.86 -3.21 -1.70
CA ARG A 62 -12.31 -3.29 -1.51
C ARG A 62 -13.05 -3.69 -2.79
N ALA A 63 -12.72 -3.07 -3.91
CA ALA A 63 -13.34 -3.40 -5.18
C ALA A 63 -13.06 -4.84 -5.63
N ILE A 64 -11.90 -5.40 -5.25
CA ILE A 64 -11.55 -6.80 -5.50
C ILE A 64 -12.35 -7.75 -4.58
N ALA A 65 -12.45 -7.40 -3.29
CA ALA A 65 -13.16 -8.21 -2.29
C ALA A 65 -14.70 -8.22 -2.52
N GLU A 66 -15.24 -7.23 -3.20
CA GLU A 66 -16.66 -7.13 -3.57
C GLU A 66 -17.04 -7.99 -4.79
N VAL A 67 -16.07 -8.61 -5.49
CA VAL A 67 -16.35 -9.53 -6.61
C VAL A 67 -16.59 -10.95 -6.09
N PRO A 68 -17.84 -11.48 -6.13
CA PRO A 68 -18.16 -12.77 -5.50
C PRO A 68 -17.32 -13.94 -6.05
N ASP A 69 -17.07 -13.96 -7.36
CA ASP A 69 -16.30 -15.03 -8.02
C ASP A 69 -14.82 -15.04 -7.61
N LEU A 70 -14.28 -13.93 -7.08
CA LEU A 70 -12.91 -13.85 -6.58
C LEU A 70 -12.77 -14.27 -5.11
N ILE A 71 -13.85 -14.37 -4.35
CA ILE A 71 -13.78 -14.73 -2.92
C ILE A 71 -13.08 -16.08 -2.71
N PRO A 72 -13.42 -17.17 -3.43
CA PRO A 72 -12.72 -18.44 -3.29
C PRO A 72 -11.26 -18.38 -3.69
N VAL A 73 -10.93 -17.56 -4.72
CA VAL A 73 -9.56 -17.35 -5.20
C VAL A 73 -8.72 -16.63 -4.15
N LEU A 74 -9.27 -15.58 -3.56
CA LEU A 74 -8.61 -14.82 -2.48
C LEU A 74 -8.40 -15.67 -1.22
N ALA A 75 -9.34 -16.55 -0.88
CA ALA A 75 -9.24 -17.44 0.27
C ALA A 75 -8.08 -18.46 0.16
N VAL A 76 -7.71 -18.85 -1.07
CA VAL A 76 -6.51 -19.66 -1.33
C VAL A 76 -5.24 -18.87 -1.06
N LEU A 77 -5.18 -17.61 -1.54
CA LEU A 77 -3.99 -16.75 -1.40
C LEU A 77 -3.79 -16.26 0.03
N VAL A 78 -4.87 -15.82 0.65
CA VAL A 78 -4.85 -15.21 1.99
C VAL A 78 -5.98 -15.81 2.82
N PRO A 79 -5.69 -16.81 3.67
CA PRO A 79 -6.67 -17.37 4.59
C PRO A 79 -7.27 -16.32 5.54
N GLU A 80 -8.54 -16.50 5.94
CA GLU A 80 -9.26 -15.55 6.83
C GLU A 80 -8.48 -15.23 8.12
N ALA A 81 -7.78 -16.21 8.67
CA ALA A 81 -6.94 -16.02 9.85
C ALA A 81 -5.83 -14.98 9.64
N ARG A 82 -5.28 -14.85 8.44
CA ARG A 82 -4.27 -13.83 8.12
C ARG A 82 -4.88 -12.43 8.04
N PHE A 83 -6.09 -12.28 7.49
CA PHE A 83 -6.81 -11.00 7.52
C PHE A 83 -7.12 -10.58 8.96
N ALA A 84 -7.61 -11.50 9.79
CA ALA A 84 -7.88 -11.23 11.19
C ALA A 84 -6.61 -10.85 11.98
N ALA A 85 -5.52 -11.58 11.76
CA ALA A 85 -4.22 -11.26 12.39
C ALA A 85 -3.68 -9.90 11.94
N PHE A 86 -3.80 -9.58 10.65
CA PHE A 86 -3.42 -8.26 10.14
C PHE A 86 -4.25 -7.16 10.78
N ALA A 87 -5.57 -7.30 10.83
CA ALA A 87 -6.46 -6.32 11.45
C ALA A 87 -6.12 -6.11 12.94
N ALA A 88 -5.90 -7.19 13.68
CA ALA A 88 -5.48 -7.12 15.08
C ALA A 88 -4.16 -6.35 15.26
N ALA A 89 -3.16 -6.65 14.42
CA ALA A 89 -1.85 -6.00 14.48
C ALA A 89 -1.85 -4.53 14.01
N HIS A 90 -2.88 -4.09 13.27
CA HIS A 90 -2.94 -2.75 12.67
C HIS A 90 -4.13 -1.91 13.15
N GLY A 91 -4.56 -2.11 14.41
CA GLY A 91 -5.59 -1.28 15.03
C GLY A 91 -7.00 -1.47 14.46
N GLY A 92 -7.29 -2.65 13.92
CA GLY A 92 -8.58 -3.00 13.35
C GLY A 92 -8.74 -2.66 11.85
N VAL A 93 -7.68 -2.28 11.16
CA VAL A 93 -7.71 -2.02 9.72
C VAL A 93 -7.83 -3.34 8.96
N ASP A 94 -8.98 -3.58 8.33
CA ASP A 94 -9.19 -4.72 7.43
C ASP A 94 -8.75 -4.35 6.01
N VAL A 95 -7.81 -5.11 5.44
CA VAL A 95 -7.30 -4.89 4.09
C VAL A 95 -8.42 -4.86 3.05
N ARG A 96 -9.45 -5.69 3.20
CA ARG A 96 -10.61 -5.78 2.31
C ARG A 96 -11.49 -4.54 2.32
N GLN A 97 -11.37 -3.67 3.32
CA GLN A 97 -12.09 -2.40 3.43
C GLN A 97 -11.29 -1.20 2.89
N ILE A 98 -10.02 -1.42 2.51
CA ILE A 98 -9.19 -0.36 1.96
C ILE A 98 -9.71 0.00 0.56
N ALA A 99 -10.11 1.26 0.41
CA ALA A 99 -10.63 1.77 -0.86
C ALA A 99 -9.51 1.93 -1.91
N GLU A 100 -8.36 2.45 -1.48
CA GLU A 100 -7.16 2.63 -2.30
C GLU A 100 -5.93 2.27 -1.48
N LEU A 101 -5.06 1.44 -2.06
CA LEU A 101 -3.78 1.04 -1.50
C LEU A 101 -2.69 1.37 -2.51
N CYS A 102 -1.70 2.15 -2.07
CA CYS A 102 -0.51 2.43 -2.84
C CYS A 102 0.72 1.87 -2.13
N VAL A 103 1.52 1.08 -2.84
CA VAL A 103 2.82 0.60 -2.34
C VAL A 103 3.89 1.05 -3.31
N ALA A 104 4.84 1.85 -2.84
CA ALA A 104 5.92 2.38 -3.64
C ALA A 104 7.27 1.98 -3.05
N LYS A 105 8.17 1.47 -3.88
CA LYS A 105 9.54 1.10 -3.51
C LYS A 105 10.49 2.17 -4.01
N TYR A 106 11.35 2.59 -3.10
CA TYR A 106 12.52 3.44 -3.34
C TYR A 106 13.78 2.66 -2.95
N LYS A 107 14.94 3.10 -3.38
CA LYS A 107 16.21 2.39 -3.13
C LYS A 107 16.37 1.94 -1.67
N GLU A 108 16.06 2.81 -0.73
CA GLU A 108 16.30 2.56 0.71
C GLU A 108 15.02 2.62 1.55
N ALA A 109 13.85 2.74 0.91
CA ALA A 109 12.58 2.83 1.60
C ALA A 109 11.45 2.15 0.83
N ARG A 110 10.42 1.77 1.58
CA ARG A 110 9.12 1.37 1.05
C ARG A 110 8.05 2.25 1.69
N LEU A 111 7.19 2.80 0.86
CA LEU A 111 6.05 3.61 1.26
C LEU A 111 4.77 2.84 1.00
N THR A 112 3.95 2.69 2.02
CA THR A 112 2.61 2.10 1.90
C THR A 112 1.59 3.15 2.32
N ILE A 113 0.63 3.45 1.46
CA ILE A 113 -0.43 4.44 1.70
C ILE A 113 -1.77 3.72 1.58
N ALA A 114 -2.59 3.77 2.61
CA ALA A 114 -3.91 3.18 2.62
C ALA A 114 -4.97 4.25 2.85
N ARG A 115 -5.94 4.37 1.93
CA ARG A 115 -7.15 5.17 2.12
C ARG A 115 -8.29 4.28 2.57
N THR A 116 -8.72 4.48 3.80
CA THR A 116 -9.81 3.72 4.43
C THR A 116 -10.30 4.47 5.65
N ALA A 117 -11.52 4.20 6.08
CA ALA A 117 -11.98 4.66 7.38
C ALA A 117 -11.15 3.98 8.48
N LEU A 118 -10.57 4.77 9.38
CA LEU A 118 -9.74 4.28 10.46
C LEU A 118 -10.01 5.01 11.78
N ASP A 119 -9.66 4.36 12.88
CA ASP A 119 -9.57 4.99 14.20
C ASP A 119 -8.10 5.34 14.47
N PRO A 120 -7.71 6.62 14.39
CA PRO A 120 -6.31 7.03 14.53
C PRO A 120 -5.68 6.56 15.84
N ALA A 121 -6.41 6.66 16.95
CA ALA A 121 -5.88 6.29 18.27
C ALA A 121 -5.61 4.78 18.38
N ARG A 122 -6.45 3.95 17.75
CA ARG A 122 -6.22 2.49 17.72
C ARG A 122 -5.05 2.11 16.82
N VAL A 123 -4.94 2.74 15.64
CA VAL A 123 -3.83 2.49 14.71
C VAL A 123 -2.50 2.94 15.30
N GLU A 124 -2.45 4.13 15.89
CA GLU A 124 -1.29 4.67 16.59
C GLU A 124 -0.82 3.74 17.72
N ARG A 125 -1.75 3.32 18.60
CA ARG A 125 -1.45 2.38 19.68
C ARG A 125 -0.91 1.06 19.16
N ALA A 126 -1.56 0.46 18.15
CA ALA A 126 -1.11 -0.78 17.55
C ALA A 126 0.29 -0.67 16.91
N PHE A 127 0.64 0.49 16.36
CA PHE A 127 1.99 0.75 15.88
C PHE A 127 2.98 0.87 17.05
N ALA A 128 2.66 1.64 18.07
CA ALA A 128 3.49 1.81 19.26
C ALA A 128 3.74 0.48 19.98
N ASP A 129 2.72 -0.36 20.11
CA ASP A 129 2.84 -1.70 20.71
C ASP A 129 3.82 -2.58 19.95
N ARG A 130 3.79 -2.58 18.61
CA ARG A 130 4.73 -3.33 17.77
C ARG A 130 6.16 -2.81 17.92
N ALA A 131 6.35 -1.49 17.92
CA ALA A 131 7.65 -0.88 18.11
C ALA A 131 8.22 -1.19 19.49
N THR A 132 7.40 -1.12 20.54
CA THR A 132 7.79 -1.45 21.92
C THR A 132 8.17 -2.92 22.06
N HIS A 133 7.39 -3.85 21.49
CA HIS A 133 7.68 -5.29 21.52
C HIS A 133 8.96 -5.65 20.78
N ALA A 134 9.28 -4.91 19.72
CA ALA A 134 10.53 -5.09 18.98
C ALA A 134 11.76 -4.45 19.67
N GLY A 135 11.61 -3.89 20.88
CA GLY A 135 12.69 -3.19 21.60
C GLY A 135 12.96 -1.77 21.11
N GLY A 136 12.16 -1.27 20.18
CA GLY A 136 12.23 0.09 19.66
C GLY A 136 11.58 1.11 20.61
N ARG A 137 11.81 2.39 20.31
CA ARG A 137 11.13 3.51 20.96
C ARG A 137 10.14 4.12 19.98
N SER A 138 8.89 4.35 20.42
CA SER A 138 7.97 5.20 19.69
C SER A 138 8.16 6.66 20.12
N ILE A 139 8.12 7.57 19.16
CA ILE A 139 8.18 9.01 19.39
C ILE A 139 7.00 9.62 18.64
N ASP A 140 6.11 10.27 19.37
CA ASP A 140 4.90 10.86 18.83
C ASP A 140 5.10 12.35 18.58
N VAL A 141 4.73 12.82 17.41
CA VAL A 141 4.64 14.25 17.11
C VAL A 141 3.26 14.53 16.52
N VAL A 142 2.45 15.24 17.29
CA VAL A 142 1.14 15.68 16.86
C VAL A 142 1.28 17.06 16.21
N ASN A 143 1.04 17.10 14.90
CA ASN A 143 0.98 18.36 14.13
C ASN A 143 -0.33 18.35 13.31
N PRO A 144 -1.45 18.80 13.88
CA PRO A 144 -2.73 18.74 13.19
C PRO A 144 -2.66 19.37 11.79
N PRO A 145 -3.25 18.74 10.75
CA PRO A 145 -4.12 17.57 10.80
C PRO A 145 -3.39 16.21 10.70
N VAL A 146 -2.07 16.16 10.87
CA VAL A 146 -1.25 14.94 10.73
C VAL A 146 -0.70 14.52 12.09
N VAL A 147 -0.89 13.24 12.43
CA VAL A 147 -0.19 12.58 13.53
C VAL A 147 0.97 11.78 12.96
N ARG A 148 2.14 11.88 13.56
CA ARG A 148 3.35 11.21 13.11
C ARG A 148 3.97 10.43 14.27
N VAL A 149 4.21 9.15 14.04
CA VAL A 149 4.80 8.22 15.02
C VAL A 149 6.01 7.56 14.40
N TRP A 150 7.15 7.57 15.09
CA TRP A 150 8.36 6.85 14.70
C TRP A 150 8.63 5.70 15.64
N GLY A 151 9.17 4.63 15.11
CA GLY A 151 9.63 3.50 15.88
C GLY A 151 10.59 2.63 15.11
N GLU A 152 11.16 1.65 15.79
CA GLU A 152 11.92 0.58 15.18
C GLU A 152 11.15 -0.72 15.38
N VAL A 153 10.85 -1.42 14.27
CA VAL A 153 10.13 -2.69 14.27
C VAL A 153 11.02 -3.73 13.58
N HIS A 154 11.37 -4.80 14.29
CA HIS A 154 12.30 -5.85 13.82
C HIS A 154 13.65 -5.31 13.32
N GLY A 155 14.20 -4.28 13.98
CA GLY A 155 15.48 -3.67 13.60
C GLY A 155 15.40 -2.72 12.39
N GLU A 156 14.22 -2.48 11.85
CA GLU A 156 13.98 -1.57 10.73
C GLU A 156 13.30 -0.29 11.22
N ALA A 157 13.84 0.87 10.85
CA ALA A 157 13.22 2.14 11.15
C ALA A 157 11.90 2.28 10.38
N GLN A 158 10.84 2.65 11.09
CA GLN A 158 9.51 2.84 10.52
C GLN A 158 8.92 4.17 10.97
N GLN A 159 8.13 4.78 10.08
CA GLN A 159 7.37 6.00 10.36
C GLN A 159 5.91 5.79 9.92
N LEU A 160 5.00 6.02 10.86
CA LEU A 160 3.56 6.04 10.59
C LEU A 160 3.09 7.50 10.53
N LEU A 161 2.35 7.88 9.50
CA LEU A 161 1.60 9.13 9.41
C LEU A 161 0.11 8.81 9.31
N LEU A 162 -0.69 9.51 10.13
CA LEU A 162 -2.15 9.42 10.10
C LEU A 162 -2.71 10.76 9.63
N PHE A 163 -3.53 10.74 8.59
CA PHE A 163 -4.20 11.89 8.00
C PHE A 163 -5.67 11.87 8.43
N GLY A 164 -5.95 12.42 9.61
CA GLY A 164 -7.28 12.35 10.18
C GLY A 164 -7.79 10.90 10.31
N ARG A 165 -9.02 10.65 9.87
CA ARG A 165 -9.68 9.33 9.91
C ARG A 165 -9.76 8.67 8.52
N GLU A 166 -9.05 9.19 7.53
CA GLU A 166 -9.26 8.85 6.12
C GLU A 166 -8.10 8.10 5.49
N ALA A 167 -6.87 8.32 5.98
CA ALA A 167 -5.71 7.66 5.42
C ALA A 167 -4.61 7.42 6.46
N ALA A 168 -3.86 6.33 6.23
CA ALA A 168 -2.62 6.04 6.92
C ALA A 168 -1.49 5.85 5.89
N LEU A 169 -0.28 6.25 6.26
CA LEU A 169 0.93 6.07 5.49
C LEU A 169 2.00 5.45 6.38
N LEU A 170 2.60 4.38 5.92
CA LEU A 170 3.72 3.71 6.57
C LEU A 170 4.95 3.80 5.68
N GLU A 171 6.01 4.42 6.17
CA GLU A 171 7.34 4.35 5.58
C GLU A 171 8.19 3.34 6.34
N GLN A 172 8.87 2.46 5.61
CA GLN A 172 9.88 1.54 6.11
C GLN A 172 11.21 1.91 5.47
N GLY A 173 12.28 2.02 6.28
CA GLY A 173 13.59 2.50 5.83
C GLY A 173 13.85 3.97 6.18
N ARG A 174 14.87 4.58 5.53
CA ARG A 174 15.40 5.90 5.96
C ARG A 174 15.39 6.98 4.88
N ALA A 175 14.78 6.76 3.73
CA ALA A 175 14.93 7.67 2.58
C ALA A 175 14.02 8.92 2.58
N GLY A 176 12.99 8.97 3.42
CA GLY A 176 12.15 10.15 3.62
C GLY A 176 11.06 10.44 2.58
N PRO A 177 10.57 9.47 1.73
CA PRO A 177 9.43 9.73 0.85
C PRO A 177 8.15 10.09 1.59
N ALA A 178 7.98 9.67 2.85
CA ALA A 178 6.85 10.06 3.69
C ALA A 178 6.74 11.58 3.90
N ARG A 179 7.88 12.27 4.01
CA ARG A 179 7.89 13.74 4.14
C ARG A 179 7.37 14.44 2.89
N ALA A 180 7.70 13.91 1.70
CA ALA A 180 7.15 14.43 0.45
C ALA A 180 5.66 14.12 0.32
N ALA A 181 5.23 12.91 0.69
CA ALA A 181 3.82 12.51 0.70
C ALA A 181 2.98 13.38 1.63
N GLU A 182 3.47 13.68 2.84
CA GLU A 182 2.82 14.62 3.76
C GLU A 182 2.68 16.01 3.15
N ALA A 183 3.73 16.50 2.50
CA ALA A 183 3.69 17.82 1.88
C ALA A 183 2.70 17.85 0.69
N PHE A 184 2.56 16.76 -0.10
CA PHE A 184 1.51 16.63 -1.10
C PHE A 184 0.12 16.64 -0.47
N ALA A 185 -0.09 15.84 0.58
CA ALA A 185 -1.36 15.79 1.30
C ALA A 185 -1.78 17.17 1.85
N LEU A 186 -0.82 17.99 2.24
CA LEU A 186 -1.04 19.35 2.74
C LEU A 186 -1.04 20.44 1.64
N GLY A 187 -0.92 20.05 0.36
CA GLY A 187 -0.85 21.00 -0.76
C GLY A 187 0.38 21.93 -0.74
N LYS A 188 1.45 21.54 -0.03
CA LYS A 188 2.62 22.41 0.23
C LYS A 188 3.76 22.27 -0.79
N LEU A 189 3.84 21.17 -1.54
CA LEU A 189 4.92 20.95 -2.50
C LEU A 189 4.58 21.50 -3.89
N ARG A 190 5.42 22.40 -4.39
CA ARG A 190 5.30 23.00 -5.73
C ARG A 190 6.34 22.47 -6.73
N ARG A 191 7.41 21.80 -6.26
CA ARG A 191 8.56 21.39 -7.10
C ARG A 191 8.76 19.89 -7.23
N ALA A 192 8.04 19.09 -6.47
CA ALA A 192 8.06 17.64 -6.60
C ALA A 192 6.81 17.19 -7.37
N SER A 193 6.94 16.14 -8.17
CA SER A 193 5.84 15.55 -8.92
C SER A 193 5.39 14.27 -8.27
N PRO A 194 4.06 14.02 -8.17
CA PRO A 194 3.52 12.69 -7.89
C PRO A 194 3.99 11.69 -8.93
N ALA A 195 4.23 10.45 -8.49
CA ALA A 195 4.84 9.42 -9.33
C ALA A 195 4.05 9.15 -10.62
N LEU A 196 2.73 9.00 -10.53
CA LEU A 196 1.88 8.64 -11.67
C LEU A 196 1.43 9.83 -12.52
N ARG A 197 1.70 11.07 -12.09
CA ARG A 197 1.40 12.29 -12.88
C ARG A 197 2.57 12.82 -13.67
N GLY A 198 3.77 12.30 -13.41
CA GLY A 198 5.00 12.68 -14.10
C GLY A 198 5.37 11.70 -15.20
N SER A 199 5.94 12.20 -16.31
CA SER A 199 6.60 11.33 -17.32
C SER A 199 7.79 10.60 -16.65
N PRO A 200 8.06 9.32 -16.97
CA PRO A 200 7.40 8.53 -18.03
C PRO A 200 6.16 7.76 -17.58
N LEU A 201 5.83 7.74 -16.26
CA LEU A 201 4.75 6.89 -15.74
C LEU A 201 3.36 7.35 -16.15
N SER A 202 3.14 8.67 -16.34
CA SER A 202 1.84 9.18 -16.80
C SER A 202 1.45 8.60 -18.18
N ASN A 203 2.40 8.52 -19.10
CA ASN A 203 2.15 8.00 -20.45
C ASN A 203 1.80 6.51 -20.42
N VAL A 204 2.58 5.70 -19.69
CA VAL A 204 2.30 4.27 -19.60
C VAL A 204 1.00 3.99 -18.83
N ALA A 205 0.63 4.83 -17.86
CA ALA A 205 -0.62 4.72 -17.13
C ALA A 205 -1.84 5.00 -18.02
N GLU A 206 -1.75 5.99 -18.93
CA GLU A 206 -2.79 6.29 -19.90
C GLU A 206 -3.03 5.10 -20.86
N ILE A 207 -1.94 4.52 -21.41
CA ILE A 207 -2.04 3.35 -22.30
C ILE A 207 -2.56 2.12 -21.55
N LEU A 208 -2.11 1.90 -20.30
CA LEU A 208 -2.54 0.77 -19.48
C LEU A 208 -4.04 0.84 -19.16
N GLY A 209 -4.56 2.03 -18.91
CA GLY A 209 -5.95 2.28 -18.50
C GLY A 209 -6.23 1.95 -17.03
N GLU A 210 -7.51 2.01 -16.67
CA GLU A 210 -7.96 1.74 -15.31
C GLU A 210 -8.11 0.24 -15.03
N ALA A 211 -7.64 -0.20 -13.86
CA ALA A 211 -7.83 -1.56 -13.36
C ALA A 211 -7.77 -1.58 -11.82
N PRO A 212 -8.36 -2.60 -11.17
CA PRO A 212 -8.32 -2.73 -9.70
C PRO A 212 -6.91 -2.97 -9.15
N VAL A 213 -5.99 -3.51 -9.96
CA VAL A 213 -4.57 -3.64 -9.63
C VAL A 213 -3.75 -3.15 -10.80
N ARG A 214 -2.84 -2.25 -10.55
CA ARG A 214 -1.88 -1.71 -11.51
C ARG A 214 -0.50 -1.66 -10.87
N ALA A 215 0.53 -1.98 -11.62
CA ALA A 215 1.92 -1.88 -11.20
C ALA A 215 2.71 -1.13 -12.26
N PHE A 216 3.65 -0.29 -11.84
CA PHE A 216 4.44 0.56 -12.72
C PHE A 216 5.89 0.57 -12.27
N ALA A 217 6.81 0.62 -13.22
CA ALA A 217 8.23 0.83 -12.98
C ALA A 217 8.79 1.82 -14.01
N PRO A 218 9.42 2.92 -13.56
CA PRO A 218 10.11 3.84 -14.45
C PRO A 218 11.44 3.25 -14.90
N GLY A 219 11.84 3.51 -16.15
CA GLY A 219 13.21 3.30 -16.60
C GLY A 219 14.13 4.48 -16.18
N PRO A 220 15.42 4.42 -16.49
CA PRO A 220 16.09 3.36 -17.27
C PRO A 220 16.26 2.07 -16.47
N PHE A 221 16.18 0.93 -17.15
CA PHE A 221 16.42 -0.38 -16.56
C PHE A 221 17.88 -0.78 -16.81
N GLU A 222 18.62 -1.08 -15.72
CA GLU A 222 20.05 -1.36 -15.72
C GLU A 222 20.33 -2.74 -15.09
N GLY A 223 21.56 -3.23 -15.27
CA GLY A 223 21.98 -4.52 -14.71
C GLY A 223 21.11 -5.67 -15.22
N ASP A 224 20.75 -6.58 -14.32
CA ASP A 224 19.95 -7.77 -14.66
C ASP A 224 18.54 -7.44 -15.16
N SER A 225 17.95 -6.36 -14.65
CA SER A 225 16.62 -5.92 -15.10
C SER A 225 16.58 -5.53 -16.58
N ALA A 226 17.69 -5.00 -17.13
CA ALA A 226 17.78 -4.62 -18.55
C ALA A 226 17.66 -5.83 -19.49
N HIS A 227 17.98 -7.03 -19.03
CA HIS A 227 17.88 -8.28 -19.79
C HIS A 227 16.47 -8.88 -19.78
N GLY A 228 15.59 -8.37 -18.92
CA GLY A 228 14.20 -8.83 -18.83
C GLY A 228 13.43 -8.71 -20.15
N LEU A 229 12.43 -9.58 -20.32
CA LEU A 229 11.56 -9.66 -21.50
C LEU A 229 12.35 -9.72 -22.83
N GLY A 230 13.39 -10.55 -22.88
CA GLY A 230 14.21 -10.70 -24.08
C GLY A 230 15.06 -9.46 -24.42
N GLY A 231 15.43 -8.68 -23.41
CA GLY A 231 16.23 -7.45 -23.54
C GLY A 231 15.43 -6.21 -23.90
N LEU A 232 14.09 -6.30 -23.99
CA LEU A 232 13.22 -5.15 -24.31
C LEU A 232 13.21 -4.10 -23.19
N MET A 233 13.44 -4.53 -21.95
CA MET A 233 13.49 -3.63 -20.79
C MET A 233 14.53 -2.52 -20.95
N ARG A 234 15.69 -2.81 -21.56
CA ARG A 234 16.75 -1.81 -21.82
C ARG A 234 16.28 -0.63 -22.67
N ALA A 235 15.38 -0.89 -23.62
CA ALA A 235 14.85 0.13 -24.54
C ALA A 235 13.56 0.77 -24.03
N SER A 236 13.04 0.27 -22.89
CA SER A 236 11.80 0.80 -22.33
C SER A 236 12.07 2.02 -21.46
N SER A 237 11.24 3.06 -21.62
CA SER A 237 11.22 4.24 -20.75
C SER A 237 10.39 4.00 -19.47
N ALA A 238 9.38 3.13 -19.56
CA ALA A 238 8.62 2.63 -18.42
C ALA A 238 7.95 1.30 -18.78
N VAL A 239 7.60 0.54 -17.74
CA VAL A 239 6.83 -0.70 -17.85
C VAL A 239 5.66 -0.62 -16.88
N ALA A 240 4.50 -1.13 -17.31
CA ALA A 240 3.34 -1.25 -16.44
C ALA A 240 2.59 -2.54 -16.70
N ALA A 241 1.96 -3.06 -15.64
CA ALA A 241 1.08 -4.21 -15.72
C ALA A 241 -0.22 -3.93 -14.99
N SER A 242 -1.31 -4.54 -15.43
CA SER A 242 -2.60 -4.50 -14.73
C SER A 242 -3.26 -5.86 -14.70
N ALA A 243 -4.09 -6.05 -13.67
CA ALA A 243 -4.94 -7.22 -13.54
C ALA A 243 -6.37 -6.77 -13.22
N ARG A 244 -7.34 -7.40 -13.91
CA ARG A 244 -8.78 -7.13 -13.71
C ARG A 244 -9.58 -8.42 -13.83
N PHE A 245 -10.71 -8.46 -13.15
CA PHE A 245 -11.69 -9.52 -13.31
C PHE A 245 -12.31 -9.46 -14.70
N ALA A 246 -12.36 -10.59 -15.39
CA ALA A 246 -12.79 -10.71 -16.79
C ALA A 246 -14.04 -11.60 -16.95
N GLY A 247 -14.71 -11.94 -15.87
CA GLY A 247 -15.96 -12.71 -15.87
C GLY A 247 -15.86 -14.10 -15.22
N PRO A 248 -16.99 -14.74 -14.97
CA PRO A 248 -17.05 -16.06 -14.38
C PRO A 248 -16.61 -17.17 -15.35
N PRO A 249 -16.10 -18.34 -14.85
CA PRO A 249 -15.56 -18.47 -13.49
C PRO A 249 -14.30 -17.60 -13.37
N ALA A 250 -14.01 -17.05 -12.24
CA ALA A 250 -12.89 -16.16 -11.86
C ALA A 250 -11.73 -16.02 -12.88
N LYS A 251 -12.01 -15.44 -14.05
CA LYS A 251 -11.01 -15.16 -15.08
C LYS A 251 -10.33 -13.84 -14.80
N ILE A 252 -9.00 -13.82 -14.94
CA ILE A 252 -8.18 -12.64 -14.71
C ILE A 252 -7.56 -12.21 -16.05
N ALA A 253 -7.95 -11.04 -16.53
CA ALA A 253 -7.29 -10.40 -17.66
C ALA A 253 -6.06 -9.64 -17.16
N VAL A 254 -4.92 -9.94 -17.75
CA VAL A 254 -3.64 -9.28 -17.48
C VAL A 254 -3.25 -8.49 -18.74
N ARG A 255 -2.85 -7.24 -18.52
CA ARG A 255 -2.30 -6.37 -19.56
C ARG A 255 -0.91 -5.91 -19.14
N LEU A 256 0.06 -6.03 -20.04
CA LEU A 256 1.43 -5.54 -19.87
C LEU A 256 1.71 -4.49 -20.94
N VAL A 257 2.27 -3.37 -20.54
CA VAL A 257 2.63 -2.26 -21.43
C VAL A 257 4.09 -1.90 -21.21
N LEU A 258 4.84 -1.79 -22.31
CA LEU A 258 6.20 -1.26 -22.32
C LEU A 258 6.19 0.00 -23.20
N THR A 259 6.51 1.16 -22.64
CA THR A 259 6.70 2.39 -23.44
C THR A 259 8.16 2.57 -23.81
N GLY A 260 8.41 3.11 -25.00
CA GLY A 260 9.75 3.33 -25.52
C GLY A 260 9.70 3.86 -26.95
N ALA A 261 10.84 4.20 -27.53
CA ALA A 261 10.95 4.66 -28.91
C ALA A 261 11.10 3.47 -29.85
N TRP A 262 10.01 2.78 -30.15
CA TRP A 262 10.01 1.56 -30.99
C TRP A 262 10.03 1.86 -32.49
N GLY A 263 9.27 2.86 -32.95
CA GLY A 263 9.24 3.33 -34.33
C GLY A 263 9.16 2.19 -35.35
N LYS A 264 10.06 2.20 -36.35
CA LYS A 264 10.13 1.15 -37.39
C LYS A 264 10.40 -0.25 -36.84
N SER A 265 10.92 -0.40 -35.61
CA SER A 265 11.19 -1.70 -35.00
C SER A 265 10.01 -2.24 -34.17
N ALA A 266 8.90 -1.52 -34.09
CA ALA A 266 7.73 -1.90 -33.27
C ALA A 266 7.24 -3.32 -33.52
N HIS A 267 7.10 -3.73 -34.80
CA HIS A 267 6.68 -5.08 -35.14
C HIS A 267 7.68 -6.16 -34.69
N ALA A 268 8.97 -5.93 -34.92
CA ALA A 268 10.03 -6.85 -34.46
C ALA A 268 10.12 -6.92 -32.93
N ALA A 269 9.92 -5.79 -32.26
CA ALA A 269 9.87 -5.71 -30.81
C ALA A 269 8.64 -6.44 -30.23
N ALA A 270 7.46 -6.31 -30.86
CA ALA A 270 6.26 -7.05 -30.49
C ALA A 270 6.45 -8.57 -30.66
N SER A 271 7.05 -9.01 -31.76
CA SER A 271 7.39 -10.43 -31.95
C SER A 271 8.37 -10.96 -30.92
N ARG A 272 9.36 -10.14 -30.52
CA ARG A 272 10.30 -10.47 -29.44
C ARG A 272 9.62 -10.55 -28.07
N LEU A 273 8.68 -9.63 -27.80
CA LEU A 273 7.88 -9.68 -26.56
C LEU A 273 7.04 -10.95 -26.50
N ALA A 274 6.37 -11.31 -27.60
CA ALA A 274 5.61 -12.56 -27.71
C ALA A 274 6.48 -13.80 -27.42
N ALA A 275 7.68 -13.87 -28.01
CA ALA A 275 8.62 -14.95 -27.76
C ALA A 275 9.10 -14.97 -26.29
N ALA A 276 9.39 -13.82 -25.70
CA ALA A 276 9.81 -13.73 -24.31
C ALA A 276 8.70 -14.17 -23.34
N VAL A 277 7.46 -13.78 -23.59
CA VAL A 277 6.28 -14.22 -22.82
C VAL A 277 6.08 -15.72 -22.93
N HIS A 278 6.22 -16.29 -24.14
CA HIS A 278 6.14 -17.74 -24.34
C HIS A 278 7.24 -18.48 -23.53
N VAL A 279 8.49 -18.05 -23.62
CA VAL A 279 9.60 -18.66 -22.86
C VAL A 279 9.36 -18.57 -21.37
N LEU A 280 8.86 -17.43 -20.88
CA LEU A 280 8.53 -17.24 -19.45
C LEU A 280 7.40 -18.18 -19.01
N SER A 281 6.33 -18.30 -19.83
CA SER A 281 5.19 -19.15 -19.49
C SER A 281 5.57 -20.64 -19.45
N GLU A 282 6.45 -21.09 -20.33
CA GLU A 282 6.95 -22.48 -20.37
C GLU A 282 8.06 -22.76 -19.34
N SER A 283 8.58 -21.74 -18.67
CA SER A 283 9.58 -21.92 -17.60
C SER A 283 9.01 -22.69 -16.42
N PRO A 284 9.84 -23.32 -15.56
CA PRO A 284 9.39 -23.95 -14.33
C PRO A 284 8.57 -22.99 -13.45
N PHE A 285 8.99 -21.73 -13.37
CA PHE A 285 8.27 -20.70 -12.61
C PHE A 285 6.94 -20.32 -13.27
N GLY A 286 6.88 -20.20 -14.60
CA GLY A 286 5.64 -19.94 -15.32
C GLY A 286 4.61 -21.04 -15.16
N ARG A 287 5.06 -22.30 -15.18
CA ARG A 287 4.20 -23.46 -14.91
C ARG A 287 3.72 -23.51 -13.46
N LEU A 288 4.60 -23.21 -12.51
CA LEU A 288 4.22 -23.09 -11.10
C LEU A 288 3.12 -22.05 -10.92
N LEU A 289 3.25 -20.88 -11.53
CA LEU A 289 2.24 -19.82 -11.49
C LEU A 289 0.97 -20.13 -12.29
N GLY A 290 0.95 -21.18 -13.12
CA GLY A 290 -0.20 -21.52 -13.97
C GLY A 290 -0.39 -20.56 -15.16
N VAL A 291 0.66 -19.84 -15.58
CA VAL A 291 0.61 -18.92 -16.73
C VAL A 291 0.96 -19.62 -18.05
N ASP A 292 1.34 -20.90 -18.03
CA ASP A 292 1.57 -21.76 -19.18
C ASP A 292 0.29 -22.12 -19.94
N ARG A 293 -0.88 -21.96 -19.29
CA ARG A 293 -2.20 -22.33 -19.83
C ARG A 293 -3.17 -21.14 -19.80
N PRO A 294 -2.97 -20.12 -20.64
CA PRO A 294 -3.88 -19.00 -20.70
C PRO A 294 -5.26 -19.45 -21.23
N VAL A 295 -6.33 -18.92 -20.65
CA VAL A 295 -7.71 -19.13 -21.15
C VAL A 295 -7.91 -18.48 -22.51
N VAL A 296 -7.26 -17.32 -22.71
CA VAL A 296 -7.17 -16.63 -24.00
C VAL A 296 -5.68 -16.43 -24.30
N ALA A 297 -5.25 -16.90 -25.45
CA ALA A 297 -3.86 -16.81 -25.90
C ALA A 297 -3.36 -15.36 -25.86
N PRO A 298 -2.09 -15.13 -25.46
CA PRO A 298 -1.52 -13.80 -25.43
C PRO A 298 -1.57 -13.13 -26.80
N LEU A 299 -2.15 -11.94 -26.85
CA LEU A 299 -2.12 -11.04 -28.01
C LEU A 299 -1.07 -9.97 -27.75
N VAL A 300 -0.09 -9.83 -28.62
CA VAL A 300 0.93 -8.79 -28.53
C VAL A 300 0.81 -7.86 -29.74
N THR A 301 0.73 -6.57 -29.45
CA THR A 301 0.68 -5.50 -30.45
C THR A 301 1.79 -4.49 -30.19
N GLY A 302 2.26 -3.82 -31.26
CA GLY A 302 3.27 -2.77 -31.15
C GLY A 302 2.86 -1.53 -31.92
N SER A 303 3.12 -0.38 -31.32
CA SER A 303 3.05 0.95 -31.93
C SER A 303 4.41 1.63 -31.86
N ASP A 304 4.53 2.85 -32.41
CA ASP A 304 5.80 3.59 -32.43
C ASP A 304 6.35 3.87 -31.02
N ASP A 305 5.47 3.96 -30.01
CA ASP A 305 5.76 4.38 -28.64
C ASP A 305 5.43 3.32 -27.58
N ALA A 306 4.71 2.24 -27.95
CA ALA A 306 4.30 1.22 -26.99
C ALA A 306 4.24 -0.20 -27.56
N LEU A 307 4.59 -1.17 -26.71
CA LEU A 307 4.26 -2.58 -26.89
C LEU A 307 3.21 -2.95 -25.85
N VAL A 308 2.15 -3.63 -26.29
CA VAL A 308 1.06 -4.05 -25.42
C VAL A 308 0.87 -5.55 -25.55
N MET A 309 0.82 -6.27 -24.44
CA MET A 309 0.44 -7.68 -24.35
C MET A 309 -0.82 -7.81 -23.52
N GLU A 310 -1.77 -8.58 -23.99
CA GLU A 310 -3.00 -8.94 -23.26
C GLU A 310 -3.14 -10.46 -23.21
N ALA A 311 -3.47 -10.99 -22.04
CA ALA A 311 -3.75 -12.39 -21.84
C ALA A 311 -4.83 -12.57 -20.77
N THR A 312 -5.54 -13.71 -20.79
CA THR A 312 -6.52 -14.04 -19.77
C THR A 312 -6.18 -15.38 -19.17
N PHE A 313 -6.18 -15.47 -17.86
CA PHE A 313 -5.81 -16.66 -17.09
C PHE A 313 -6.98 -17.14 -16.21
N ASP A 314 -6.94 -18.41 -15.81
CA ASP A 314 -7.81 -18.93 -14.79
C ASP A 314 -7.35 -18.43 -13.40
N GLY A 315 -8.23 -17.73 -12.70
CA GLY A 315 -7.91 -17.12 -11.42
C GLY A 315 -7.60 -18.13 -10.32
N ALA A 316 -8.25 -19.29 -10.35
CA ALA A 316 -8.00 -20.34 -9.36
C ALA A 316 -6.64 -21.02 -9.59
N ALA A 317 -6.23 -21.19 -10.85
CA ALA A 317 -4.89 -21.70 -11.17
C ALA A 317 -3.80 -20.71 -10.75
N LEU A 318 -3.98 -19.40 -11.08
CA LEU A 318 -3.06 -18.35 -10.64
C LEU A 318 -2.95 -18.27 -9.11
N ALA A 319 -4.08 -18.36 -8.39
CA ALA A 319 -4.07 -18.30 -6.94
C ALA A 319 -3.30 -19.47 -6.31
N ARG A 320 -3.52 -20.69 -6.79
CA ARG A 320 -2.76 -21.85 -6.32
C ARG A 320 -1.26 -21.69 -6.61
N GLY A 321 -0.90 -21.33 -7.83
CA GLY A 321 0.50 -21.14 -8.20
C GLY A 321 1.21 -20.05 -7.41
N LEU A 322 0.53 -18.92 -7.15
CA LEU A 322 1.05 -17.87 -6.28
C LEU A 322 1.18 -18.31 -4.83
N HIS A 323 0.19 -19.06 -4.32
CA HIS A 323 0.25 -19.62 -2.98
C HIS A 323 1.44 -20.57 -2.82
N ASP A 324 1.61 -21.51 -3.76
CA ASP A 324 2.71 -22.46 -3.76
C ASP A 324 4.09 -21.77 -3.87
N ALA A 325 4.19 -20.72 -4.70
CA ALA A 325 5.42 -19.93 -4.83
C ALA A 325 5.76 -19.18 -3.54
N LEU A 326 4.76 -18.57 -2.88
CA LEU A 326 4.97 -17.85 -1.61
C LEU A 326 5.32 -18.82 -0.46
N ASP A 327 4.69 -19.98 -0.41
CA ASP A 327 5.00 -20.97 0.62
C ASP A 327 6.39 -21.60 0.42
N ALA A 328 6.84 -21.80 -0.83
CA ALA A 328 8.20 -22.25 -1.12
C ALA A 328 9.26 -21.24 -0.63
N GLU A 329 9.07 -19.95 -0.92
CA GLU A 329 9.98 -18.90 -0.42
C GLU A 329 10.02 -18.82 1.11
N VAL A 330 8.87 -18.92 1.78
CA VAL A 330 8.79 -18.90 3.25
C VAL A 330 9.47 -20.13 3.85
N THR A 331 9.31 -21.30 3.25
CA THR A 331 9.95 -22.54 3.72
C THR A 331 11.48 -22.47 3.56
N ASP A 332 11.97 -21.92 2.46
CA ASP A 332 13.41 -21.73 2.22
C ASP A 332 14.02 -20.68 3.17
N ILE A 333 13.25 -19.63 3.50
CA ILE A 333 13.68 -18.58 4.43
C ILE A 333 13.69 -19.10 5.88
N ILE A 334 12.68 -19.89 6.28
CA ILE A 334 12.58 -20.43 7.65
C ILE A 334 13.46 -21.67 7.82
N GLY A 335 13.56 -22.50 6.78
CA GLY A 335 14.27 -23.78 6.84
C GLY A 335 15.79 -23.64 6.78
N GLY A 336 16.34 -22.56 6.24
CA GLY A 336 17.75 -22.37 5.92
C GLY A 336 18.31 -23.53 5.07
N PRO A 337 19.38 -23.37 4.31
CA PRO A 337 19.96 -24.48 3.59
C PRO A 337 20.33 -25.58 4.59
N ALA A 338 19.73 -26.76 4.42
CA ALA A 338 20.02 -27.93 5.22
C ALA A 338 21.55 -28.11 5.26
N ARG A 339 22.15 -27.86 6.44
CA ARG A 339 23.60 -28.08 6.61
C ARG A 339 23.87 -29.52 6.19
N ALA A 340 24.60 -29.70 5.10
CA ALA A 340 25.09 -31.01 4.71
C ALA A 340 25.82 -31.62 5.93
N PRO A 341 25.55 -32.87 6.29
CA PRO A 341 26.27 -33.53 7.37
C PRO A 341 27.74 -33.59 7.01
N ARG A 342 28.60 -33.09 7.91
CA ARG A 342 30.06 -33.25 7.82
C ARG A 342 30.46 -34.66 8.19
#